data_0e36ca6106cb911ef8b1c8584c6e8e42
#
_entry.id   0e36ca6106cb911ef8b1c8584c6e8e42
#
_cell.length_a   1.000
_cell.length_b   1.000
_cell.length_c   1.000
_cell.angle_alpha   90.00
_cell.angle_beta   90.00
_cell.angle_gamma   90.00
#
_symmetry.space_group_name_H-M   'P 1'
#
loop_
_entity.id
_entity.type
_entity.pdbx_description
1 polymer ?
#
loop_
_entity_poly.entity_id
_entity_poly.type
_entity_poly.pdbx_seq_one_letter_code
_entity_poly.pdbx_strand_id
1 'polypeptide(L)'
;MPYFDTASAAPLHPVARQALQASLDEGWADPARLYREGRRARLLLDAAREAAADAVGCRPDELVFTPSGTHAVHAGVAGVLAGRRRVGGHLVVSAVEHSSVLHAAQLHQAGGGSVTEVGVDRFGAVSASGYADAVGPGTALACLQSANHEVGTVQPVAEVAEVCARAGVPLLVDAAQSLGWGPVEGAWSVLAASAHKWGGPAGVGLLAVRKGVRFSPQGPADERESGRSPGFVNLPAIVAAAASLRAVRAEADAEAARLRVLVDRLRRRVARLVPDVEVVGDPDRRLPHLVTFSCLYVDGEALLHELDRAGYSVSSGSSCTSSTLTPSHVLRAMGVLSEGNVRVSLPAGTTAAEVNGFLEVLPGVVAGVRERLGVFEPEAVAPVAAELELDALGLRCPQPVIELGRAVGRVPVGGTVTVLSDDEVARLDIPAWCAMRGHAYVGEAPRPAGTAYTVRRLH
;
A
#
# COMPACT_ATOMS: atom_id res chain seq x y z
N MET A 1 8.06 -14.83 18.81
CA MET A 1 6.85 -14.62 17.98
C MET A 1 7.31 -14.11 16.63
N PRO A 2 6.97 -14.77 15.52
CA PRO A 2 7.26 -14.29 14.19
C PRO A 2 6.58 -12.95 13.91
N TYR A 3 7.37 -11.98 13.45
CA TYR A 3 6.91 -10.68 13.03
C TYR A 3 6.74 -10.67 11.50
N PHE A 4 5.51 -10.63 11.02
CA PHE A 4 5.16 -10.72 9.60
C PHE A 4 4.49 -9.45 9.08
N ASP A 5 4.94 -8.28 9.56
CA ASP A 5 4.42 -6.97 9.16
C ASP A 5 5.53 -5.97 8.75
N THR A 6 6.56 -6.46 8.07
CA THR A 6 7.67 -5.62 7.62
C THR A 6 7.25 -4.54 6.60
N ALA A 7 6.13 -4.74 5.90
CA ALA A 7 5.58 -3.73 5.00
C ALA A 7 5.07 -2.48 5.76
N SER A 8 4.68 -2.61 7.03
CA SER A 8 4.39 -1.46 7.90
C SER A 8 5.68 -0.84 8.43
N ALA A 9 6.57 -1.64 9.02
CA ALA A 9 7.89 -1.19 9.47
C ALA A 9 8.86 -2.37 9.47
N ALA A 10 9.97 -2.24 8.77
CA ALA A 10 11.03 -3.26 8.81
C ALA A 10 11.80 -3.16 10.14
N PRO A 11 12.18 -4.30 10.75
CA PRO A 11 13.08 -4.29 11.89
C PRO A 11 14.38 -3.54 11.57
N LEU A 12 14.93 -2.84 12.54
CA LEU A 12 16.18 -2.06 12.34
C LEU A 12 17.30 -2.99 11.91
N HIS A 13 17.87 -2.72 10.74
CA HIS A 13 18.99 -3.49 10.19
C HIS A 13 20.23 -3.45 11.11
N PRO A 14 20.97 -4.55 11.30
CA PRO A 14 22.15 -4.55 12.18
C PRO A 14 23.17 -3.45 11.83
N VAL A 15 23.43 -3.24 10.55
CA VAL A 15 24.33 -2.16 10.06
C VAL A 15 23.77 -0.77 10.41
N ALA A 16 22.44 -0.56 10.33
CA ALA A 16 21.84 0.69 10.76
C ALA A 16 22.04 0.94 12.25
N ARG A 17 21.89 -0.09 13.09
CA ARG A 17 22.09 0.00 14.54
C ARG A 17 23.54 0.43 14.86
N GLN A 18 24.52 -0.19 14.24
CA GLN A 18 25.93 0.14 14.42
C GLN A 18 26.24 1.58 13.95
N ALA A 19 25.77 1.95 12.77
CA ALA A 19 25.96 3.28 12.21
C ALA A 19 25.27 4.37 13.06
N LEU A 20 24.09 4.09 13.60
CA LEU A 20 23.37 5.00 14.50
C LEU A 20 24.17 5.27 15.77
N GLN A 21 24.67 4.21 16.43
CA GLN A 21 25.45 4.32 17.66
C GLN A 21 26.74 5.11 17.43
N ALA A 22 27.50 4.77 16.39
CA ALA A 22 28.73 5.51 16.05
C ALA A 22 28.47 6.98 15.72
N SER A 23 27.35 7.28 15.06
CA SER A 23 27.00 8.65 14.68
C SER A 23 26.47 9.50 15.84
N LEU A 24 25.93 8.90 16.89
CA LEU A 24 25.56 9.63 18.12
C LEU A 24 26.81 10.20 18.81
N ASP A 25 27.93 9.48 18.78
CA ASP A 25 29.19 9.93 19.39
C ASP A 25 29.89 10.99 18.52
N GLU A 26 29.82 10.91 17.21
CA GLU A 26 30.62 11.68 16.27
C GLU A 26 29.88 12.72 15.45
N GLY A 27 28.55 12.59 15.30
CA GLY A 27 27.71 13.36 14.38
C GLY A 27 26.76 14.36 15.06
N TRP A 28 26.98 14.71 16.31
CA TRP A 28 26.09 15.58 17.08
C TRP A 28 26.17 17.08 16.70
N ALA A 29 27.24 17.51 16.05
CA ALA A 29 27.48 18.92 15.75
C ALA A 29 26.70 19.40 14.51
N ASP A 30 26.50 20.72 14.41
CA ASP A 30 25.87 21.34 13.23
C ASP A 30 26.79 21.20 12.00
N PRO A 31 26.37 20.50 10.93
CA PRO A 31 27.19 20.31 9.72
C PRO A 31 27.41 21.63 8.94
N ALA A 32 26.70 22.72 9.27
CA ALA A 32 26.91 24.02 8.66
C ALA A 32 28.08 24.81 9.29
N ARG A 33 28.67 24.31 10.38
CA ARG A 33 29.73 24.99 11.13
C ARG A 33 31.12 24.66 10.62
N LEU A 34 32.04 25.65 10.71
CA LEU A 34 33.38 25.54 10.17
C LEU A 34 34.43 24.93 11.16
N TYR A 35 34.05 24.77 12.43
CA TYR A 35 34.94 24.11 13.41
C TYR A 35 35.02 22.60 13.16
N ARG A 36 35.95 21.93 13.83
CA ARG A 36 36.32 20.51 13.59
C ARG A 36 35.12 19.57 13.65
N GLU A 37 34.28 19.70 14.66
CA GLU A 37 33.10 18.84 14.91
C GLU A 37 32.03 19.06 13.82
N GLY A 38 31.82 20.30 13.42
CA GLY A 38 30.92 20.65 12.31
C GLY A 38 31.38 20.10 10.97
N ARG A 39 32.69 20.22 10.67
CA ARG A 39 33.23 19.61 9.44
C ARG A 39 33.12 18.09 9.43
N ARG A 40 33.28 17.43 10.60
CA ARG A 40 33.09 15.98 10.72
C ARG A 40 31.67 15.59 10.49
N ALA A 41 30.70 16.30 11.10
CA ALA A 41 29.27 16.11 10.85
C ALA A 41 28.92 16.30 9.37
N ARG A 42 29.53 17.30 8.72
CA ARG A 42 29.34 17.54 7.28
C ARG A 42 29.84 16.37 6.43
N LEU A 43 31.00 15.84 6.71
CA LEU A 43 31.53 14.66 6.01
C LEU A 43 30.61 13.45 6.14
N LEU A 44 30.04 13.20 7.33
CA LEU A 44 29.08 12.13 7.55
C LEU A 44 27.79 12.35 6.75
N LEU A 45 27.27 13.58 6.73
CA LEU A 45 26.06 13.92 5.96
C LEU A 45 26.27 13.75 4.45
N ASP A 46 27.43 14.23 3.95
CA ASP A 46 27.76 14.14 2.52
C ASP A 46 27.94 12.67 2.10
N ALA A 47 28.65 11.85 2.89
CA ALA A 47 28.79 10.42 2.63
C ALA A 47 27.45 9.67 2.67
N ALA A 48 26.56 10.00 3.61
CA ALA A 48 25.22 9.44 3.67
C ALA A 48 24.37 9.83 2.44
N ARG A 49 24.50 11.08 1.99
CA ARG A 49 23.83 11.57 0.79
C ARG A 49 24.32 10.88 -0.47
N GLU A 50 25.63 10.71 -0.63
CA GLU A 50 26.20 9.97 -1.76
C GLU A 50 25.68 8.52 -1.80
N ALA A 51 25.73 7.81 -0.67
CA ALA A 51 25.25 6.43 -0.59
C ALA A 51 23.75 6.31 -0.88
N ALA A 52 22.94 7.23 -0.38
CA ALA A 52 21.49 7.24 -0.67
C ALA A 52 21.20 7.62 -2.14
N ALA A 53 21.93 8.57 -2.70
CA ALA A 53 21.78 8.99 -4.10
C ALA A 53 22.18 7.88 -5.07
N ASP A 54 23.25 7.13 -4.79
CA ASP A 54 23.65 5.95 -5.55
C ASP A 54 22.55 4.89 -5.55
N ALA A 55 21.98 4.57 -4.40
CA ALA A 55 20.90 3.60 -4.28
C ALA A 55 19.61 4.04 -5.00
N VAL A 56 19.30 5.34 -5.03
CA VAL A 56 18.16 5.92 -5.76
C VAL A 56 18.44 6.01 -7.26
N GLY A 57 19.71 6.04 -7.67
CA GLY A 57 20.14 6.26 -9.04
C GLY A 57 20.02 7.72 -9.47
N CYS A 58 20.35 8.67 -8.57
CA CYS A 58 20.34 10.11 -8.82
C CYS A 58 21.65 10.75 -8.39
N ARG A 59 21.80 12.05 -8.66
CA ARG A 59 22.97 12.80 -8.21
C ARG A 59 22.80 13.22 -6.75
N PRO A 60 23.88 13.35 -5.97
CA PRO A 60 23.80 13.82 -4.57
C PRO A 60 23.12 15.20 -4.43
N ASP A 61 23.30 16.10 -5.39
CA ASP A 61 22.67 17.44 -5.38
C ASP A 61 21.16 17.43 -5.76
N GLU A 62 20.66 16.30 -6.26
CA GLU A 62 19.22 16.07 -6.52
C GLU A 62 18.48 15.53 -5.31
N LEU A 63 19.18 14.95 -4.33
CA LEU A 63 18.61 14.26 -3.17
C LEU A 63 18.68 15.11 -1.91
N VAL A 64 17.57 15.16 -1.17
CA VAL A 64 17.46 15.75 0.16
C VAL A 64 16.83 14.78 1.16
N PHE A 65 17.21 14.93 2.42
CA PHE A 65 16.61 14.18 3.52
C PHE A 65 15.40 14.93 4.09
N THR A 66 14.37 14.20 4.44
CA THR A 66 13.14 14.72 5.04
C THR A 66 12.83 13.98 6.34
N PRO A 67 11.96 14.52 7.21
CA PRO A 67 11.58 13.85 8.46
C PRO A 67 10.80 12.53 8.29
N SER A 68 10.25 12.28 7.10
CA SER A 68 9.51 11.04 6.79
C SER A 68 9.25 10.90 5.28
N GLY A 69 8.91 9.69 4.82
CA GLY A 69 8.43 9.48 3.45
C GLY A 69 7.15 10.28 3.15
N THR A 70 6.23 10.37 4.09
CA THR A 70 5.02 11.20 3.97
C THR A 70 5.38 12.67 3.70
N HIS A 71 6.33 13.21 4.47
CA HIS A 71 6.81 14.58 4.22
C HIS A 71 7.47 14.71 2.84
N ALA A 72 8.26 13.72 2.42
CA ALA A 72 8.86 13.70 1.08
C ALA A 72 7.80 13.74 -0.03
N VAL A 73 6.74 12.94 0.07
CA VAL A 73 5.61 12.94 -0.87
C VAL A 73 4.92 14.32 -0.88
N HIS A 74 4.55 14.84 0.29
CA HIS A 74 3.86 16.13 0.39
C HIS A 74 4.70 17.28 -0.17
N ALA A 75 5.99 17.34 0.18
CA ALA A 75 6.91 18.34 -0.34
C ALA A 75 7.12 18.19 -1.86
N GLY A 76 7.21 16.96 -2.35
CA GLY A 76 7.32 16.63 -3.77
C GLY A 76 6.12 17.11 -4.57
N VAL A 77 4.92 16.74 -4.15
CA VAL A 77 3.65 17.13 -4.80
C VAL A 77 3.49 18.66 -4.77
N ALA A 78 3.54 19.26 -3.60
CA ALA A 78 3.34 20.70 -3.44
C ALA A 78 4.40 21.51 -4.20
N GLY A 79 5.67 21.10 -4.15
CA GLY A 79 6.78 21.77 -4.80
C GLY A 79 6.69 21.76 -6.32
N VAL A 80 6.29 20.62 -6.92
CA VAL A 80 6.11 20.54 -8.38
C VAL A 80 4.87 21.31 -8.83
N LEU A 81 3.73 21.16 -8.16
CA LEU A 81 2.51 21.92 -8.49
C LEU A 81 2.77 23.43 -8.45
N ALA A 82 3.44 23.93 -7.42
CA ALA A 82 3.79 25.34 -7.32
C ALA A 82 4.79 25.79 -8.40
N GLY A 83 5.80 24.97 -8.71
CA GLY A 83 6.77 25.23 -9.77
C GLY A 83 6.15 25.25 -11.17
N ARG A 84 5.04 24.54 -11.34
CA ARG A 84 4.33 24.39 -12.62
C ARG A 84 2.97 25.11 -12.68
N ARG A 85 2.66 25.98 -11.73
CA ARG A 85 1.37 26.72 -11.64
C ARG A 85 0.96 27.44 -12.94
N ARG A 86 1.92 27.79 -13.81
CA ARG A 86 1.64 28.42 -15.12
C ARG A 86 1.26 27.41 -16.22
N VAL A 87 1.48 26.12 -16.01
CA VAL A 87 1.07 25.05 -16.93
C VAL A 87 -0.39 24.71 -16.68
N GLY A 88 -0.78 24.57 -15.42
CA GLY A 88 -2.13 24.24 -15.00
C GLY A 88 -2.18 23.78 -13.55
N GLY A 89 -3.36 23.39 -13.08
CA GLY A 89 -3.62 22.86 -11.74
C GLY A 89 -4.15 21.44 -11.77
N HIS A 90 -3.90 20.65 -12.83
CA HIS A 90 -4.36 19.27 -12.91
C HIS A 90 -3.28 18.32 -12.39
N LEU A 91 -3.70 17.39 -11.51
CA LEU A 91 -2.92 16.33 -10.90
C LEU A 91 -3.51 14.98 -11.29
N VAL A 92 -2.67 14.04 -11.74
CA VAL A 92 -3.05 12.67 -12.03
C VAL A 92 -2.45 11.75 -10.99
N VAL A 93 -3.24 10.86 -10.39
CA VAL A 93 -2.81 9.89 -9.39
C VAL A 93 -3.40 8.51 -9.69
N SER A 94 -2.78 7.44 -9.22
CA SER A 94 -3.40 6.11 -9.27
C SER A 94 -4.42 5.97 -8.14
N ALA A 95 -5.49 5.24 -8.37
CA ALA A 95 -6.52 4.93 -7.37
C ALA A 95 -6.00 4.10 -6.18
N VAL A 96 -4.81 3.50 -6.30
CA VAL A 96 -4.18 2.65 -5.28
C VAL A 96 -2.96 3.29 -4.62
N GLU A 97 -2.79 4.62 -4.75
CA GLU A 97 -1.70 5.34 -4.09
C GLU A 97 -1.74 5.19 -2.57
N HIS A 98 -0.57 5.38 -1.94
CA HIS A 98 -0.52 5.52 -0.48
C HIS A 98 -1.32 6.77 -0.03
N SER A 99 -1.91 6.72 1.16
CA SER A 99 -2.71 7.81 1.73
C SER A 99 -2.00 9.17 1.71
N SER A 100 -0.67 9.22 1.80
CA SER A 100 0.08 10.48 1.70
C SER A 100 -0.10 11.18 0.34
N VAL A 101 -0.17 10.43 -0.76
CA VAL A 101 -0.42 10.98 -2.10
C VAL A 101 -1.88 11.39 -2.23
N LEU A 102 -2.81 10.54 -1.76
CA LEU A 102 -4.25 10.82 -1.83
C LEU A 102 -4.64 12.04 -0.99
N HIS A 103 -4.09 12.19 0.23
CA HIS A 103 -4.33 13.37 1.05
C HIS A 103 -3.73 14.64 0.42
N ALA A 104 -2.56 14.55 -0.22
CA ALA A 104 -2.00 15.68 -0.97
C ALA A 104 -2.88 16.06 -2.18
N ALA A 105 -3.45 15.08 -2.87
CA ALA A 105 -4.40 15.29 -3.97
C ALA A 105 -5.71 15.92 -3.48
N GLN A 106 -6.27 15.43 -2.36
CA GLN A 106 -7.47 16.02 -1.74
C GLN A 106 -7.24 17.46 -1.31
N LEU A 107 -6.10 17.76 -0.68
CA LEU A 107 -5.73 19.11 -0.29
C LEU A 107 -5.60 20.03 -1.52
N HIS A 108 -4.99 19.54 -2.60
CA HIS A 108 -4.88 20.27 -3.86
C HIS A 108 -6.26 20.56 -4.47
N GLN A 109 -7.16 19.58 -4.48
CA GLN A 109 -8.53 19.75 -4.97
C GLN A 109 -9.32 20.75 -4.12
N ALA A 110 -9.21 20.68 -2.79
CA ALA A 110 -9.82 21.65 -1.88
C ALA A 110 -9.30 23.09 -2.10
N GLY A 111 -8.05 23.22 -2.57
CA GLY A 111 -7.45 24.49 -2.98
C GLY A 111 -7.85 24.99 -4.39
N GLY A 112 -8.80 24.32 -5.07
CA GLY A 112 -9.29 24.67 -6.40
C GLY A 112 -8.55 24.02 -7.57
N GLY A 113 -7.63 23.09 -7.31
CA GLY A 113 -7.01 22.24 -8.33
C GLY A 113 -7.96 21.14 -8.82
N SER A 114 -7.60 20.45 -9.89
CA SER A 114 -8.32 19.30 -10.40
C SER A 114 -7.48 18.03 -10.25
N VAL A 115 -8.14 16.91 -9.98
CA VAL A 115 -7.51 15.60 -9.79
C VAL A 115 -8.22 14.57 -10.68
N THR A 116 -7.42 13.75 -11.38
CA THR A 116 -7.91 12.54 -12.05
C THR A 116 -7.28 11.31 -11.40
N GLU A 117 -8.11 10.39 -10.94
CA GLU A 117 -7.69 9.09 -10.45
C GLU A 117 -7.70 8.08 -11.58
N VAL A 118 -6.57 7.42 -11.83
CA VAL A 118 -6.43 6.34 -12.82
C VAL A 118 -6.77 5.03 -12.13
N GLY A 119 -7.77 4.33 -12.65
CA GLY A 119 -8.20 3.03 -12.16
C GLY A 119 -7.16 1.93 -12.36
N VAL A 120 -7.38 0.80 -11.71
CA VAL A 120 -6.51 -0.38 -11.75
C VAL A 120 -7.29 -1.62 -12.19
N ASP A 121 -6.58 -2.65 -12.60
CA ASP A 121 -7.14 -3.97 -12.83
C ASP A 121 -7.38 -4.73 -11.50
N ARG A 122 -7.94 -5.93 -11.57
CA ARG A 122 -8.18 -6.78 -10.39
C ARG A 122 -6.91 -7.19 -9.64
N PHE A 123 -5.74 -7.00 -10.23
CA PHE A 123 -4.44 -7.26 -9.61
C PHE A 123 -3.83 -6.02 -8.96
N GLY A 124 -4.50 -4.88 -9.07
CA GLY A 124 -4.06 -3.60 -8.53
C GLY A 124 -3.00 -2.89 -9.37
N ALA A 125 -2.88 -3.24 -10.66
CA ALA A 125 -1.96 -2.60 -11.59
C ALA A 125 -2.67 -1.55 -12.44
N VAL A 126 -2.05 -0.37 -12.61
CA VAL A 126 -2.49 0.63 -13.61
C VAL A 126 -2.07 0.20 -15.01
N SER A 127 -2.73 0.76 -16.04
CA SER A 127 -2.26 0.67 -17.41
C SER A 127 -1.59 1.97 -17.86
N ALA A 128 -0.55 1.87 -18.71
CA ALA A 128 0.07 3.04 -19.32
C ALA A 128 -0.92 3.82 -20.22
N SER A 129 -1.89 3.12 -20.84
CA SER A 129 -2.97 3.76 -21.60
C SER A 129 -3.88 4.61 -20.70
N GLY A 130 -4.22 4.14 -19.49
CA GLY A 130 -5.01 4.92 -18.55
C GLY A 130 -4.32 6.24 -18.15
N TYR A 131 -3.00 6.23 -17.99
CA TYR A 131 -2.24 7.46 -17.80
C TYR A 131 -2.20 8.32 -19.07
N ALA A 132 -2.09 7.73 -20.26
CA ALA A 132 -2.12 8.46 -21.52
C ALA A 132 -3.44 9.21 -21.74
N ASP A 133 -4.55 8.59 -21.34
CA ASP A 133 -5.88 9.21 -21.41
C ASP A 133 -6.08 10.32 -20.35
N ALA A 134 -5.42 10.19 -19.19
CA ALA A 134 -5.54 11.12 -18.07
C ALA A 134 -4.63 12.34 -18.18
N VAL A 135 -3.41 12.21 -18.75
CA VAL A 135 -2.48 13.33 -18.86
C VAL A 135 -2.80 14.23 -20.05
N GLY A 136 -2.76 15.53 -19.85
CA GLY A 136 -3.08 16.50 -20.90
C GLY A 136 -2.34 17.83 -20.72
N PRO A 137 -2.60 18.85 -21.59
CA PRO A 137 -1.86 20.12 -21.61
C PRO A 137 -1.88 20.89 -20.28
N GLY A 138 -2.94 20.72 -19.47
CA GLY A 138 -3.06 21.34 -18.14
C GLY A 138 -2.51 20.52 -16.99
N THR A 139 -1.95 19.33 -17.27
CA THR A 139 -1.42 18.46 -16.22
C THR A 139 -0.09 18.99 -15.68
N ALA A 140 -0.08 19.36 -14.41
CA ALA A 140 1.11 19.86 -13.73
C ALA A 140 1.99 18.74 -13.20
N LEU A 141 1.39 17.61 -12.76
CA LEU A 141 2.08 16.49 -12.13
C LEU A 141 1.28 15.19 -12.33
N ALA A 142 1.98 14.08 -12.53
CA ALA A 142 1.46 12.73 -12.35
C ALA A 142 2.18 12.05 -11.19
N CYS A 143 1.46 11.24 -10.41
CA CYS A 143 2.01 10.43 -9.32
C CYS A 143 1.73 8.95 -9.58
N LEU A 144 2.70 8.09 -9.27
CA LEU A 144 2.55 6.64 -9.31
C LEU A 144 3.46 6.00 -8.26
N GLN A 145 2.92 5.21 -7.37
CA GLN A 145 3.75 4.36 -6.51
C GLN A 145 4.46 3.29 -7.36
N SER A 146 5.67 2.90 -6.98
CA SER A 146 6.42 1.84 -7.68
C SER A 146 5.93 0.43 -7.36
N ALA A 147 5.42 0.23 -6.15
CA ALA A 147 4.79 -1.02 -5.71
C ALA A 147 3.76 -0.74 -4.62
N ASN A 148 2.66 -1.48 -4.65
CA ASN A 148 1.57 -1.30 -3.69
C ASN A 148 1.93 -1.88 -2.32
N HIS A 149 1.64 -1.12 -1.28
CA HIS A 149 1.96 -1.45 0.11
C HIS A 149 1.00 -2.46 0.75
N GLU A 150 -0.17 -2.67 0.16
CA GLU A 150 -1.17 -3.63 0.65
C GLU A 150 -1.05 -4.97 -0.07
N VAL A 151 -1.10 -4.98 -1.39
CA VAL A 151 -1.13 -6.22 -2.19
C VAL A 151 0.20 -6.60 -2.83
N GLY A 152 1.19 -5.72 -2.76
CA GLY A 152 2.55 -5.98 -3.25
C GLY A 152 2.72 -5.87 -4.76
N THR A 153 1.68 -5.58 -5.53
CA THR A 153 1.74 -5.44 -6.99
C THR A 153 2.72 -4.35 -7.41
N VAL A 154 3.65 -4.67 -8.29
CA VAL A 154 4.62 -3.74 -8.87
C VAL A 154 3.99 -3.02 -10.06
N GLN A 155 4.09 -1.69 -10.05
CA GLN A 155 3.48 -0.84 -11.07
C GLN A 155 4.38 -0.68 -12.30
N PRO A 156 3.82 -0.43 -13.50
CA PRO A 156 4.55 -0.23 -14.75
C PRO A 156 5.13 1.20 -14.83
N VAL A 157 6.07 1.51 -13.91
CA VAL A 157 6.62 2.88 -13.78
C VAL A 157 7.35 3.32 -15.04
N ALA A 158 8.10 2.43 -15.69
CA ALA A 158 8.86 2.77 -16.89
C ALA A 158 7.94 3.20 -18.02
N GLU A 159 6.89 2.44 -18.28
CA GLU A 159 5.90 2.70 -19.34
C GLU A 159 5.11 4.00 -19.07
N VAL A 160 4.71 4.22 -17.81
CA VAL A 160 4.03 5.46 -17.40
C VAL A 160 4.97 6.67 -17.49
N ALA A 161 6.24 6.50 -17.12
CA ALA A 161 7.25 7.56 -17.26
C ALA A 161 7.43 7.98 -18.72
N GLU A 162 7.40 7.04 -19.66
CA GLU A 162 7.45 7.36 -21.09
C GLU A 162 6.21 8.15 -21.56
N VAL A 163 5.02 7.76 -21.09
CA VAL A 163 3.78 8.50 -21.36
C VAL A 163 3.89 9.94 -20.86
N CYS A 164 4.29 10.11 -19.60
CA CYS A 164 4.44 11.41 -18.97
C CYS A 164 5.51 12.26 -19.67
N ALA A 165 6.64 11.67 -20.07
CA ALA A 165 7.72 12.35 -20.77
C ALA A 165 7.26 12.88 -22.15
N ARG A 166 6.51 12.07 -22.93
CA ARG A 166 5.92 12.51 -24.22
C ARG A 166 4.96 13.68 -24.06
N ALA A 167 4.21 13.70 -22.93
CA ALA A 167 3.29 14.82 -22.61
C ALA A 167 3.98 16.02 -21.94
N GLY A 168 5.28 15.94 -21.64
CA GLY A 168 6.01 16.99 -20.89
C GLY A 168 5.52 17.16 -19.43
N VAL A 169 4.96 16.10 -18.86
CA VAL A 169 4.45 16.04 -17.49
C VAL A 169 5.47 15.35 -16.59
N PRO A 170 5.92 15.94 -15.48
CA PRO A 170 6.78 15.27 -14.52
C PRO A 170 6.02 14.13 -13.82
N LEU A 171 6.74 13.02 -13.56
CA LEU A 171 6.23 11.88 -12.79
C LEU A 171 6.91 11.87 -11.41
N LEU A 172 6.08 11.91 -10.35
CA LEU A 172 6.51 11.61 -8.98
C LEU A 172 6.27 10.13 -8.70
N VAL A 173 7.32 9.46 -8.23
CA VAL A 173 7.24 8.04 -7.84
C VAL A 173 7.38 7.90 -6.34
N ASP A 174 6.37 7.29 -5.69
CA ASP A 174 6.51 6.80 -4.32
C ASP A 174 7.18 5.41 -4.36
N ALA A 175 8.45 5.37 -3.96
CA ALA A 175 9.28 4.17 -3.94
C ALA A 175 9.45 3.57 -2.55
N ALA A 176 8.60 3.95 -1.58
CA ALA A 176 8.74 3.52 -0.19
C ALA A 176 8.82 2.00 -0.04
N GLN A 177 8.02 1.24 -0.79
CA GLN A 177 7.97 -0.22 -0.70
C GLN A 177 8.99 -0.95 -1.56
N SER A 178 9.54 -0.30 -2.60
CA SER A 178 10.39 -0.98 -3.58
C SER A 178 11.87 -0.64 -3.47
N LEU A 179 12.24 0.54 -2.95
CA LEU A 179 13.61 1.05 -3.01
C LEU A 179 14.63 0.11 -2.36
N GLY A 180 14.27 -0.59 -1.30
CA GLY A 180 15.12 -1.61 -0.67
C GLY A 180 15.39 -2.84 -1.56
N TRP A 181 14.50 -3.14 -2.51
CA TRP A 181 14.56 -4.32 -3.36
C TRP A 181 15.24 -4.07 -4.71
N GLY A 182 15.27 -2.84 -5.20
CA GLY A 182 15.86 -2.55 -6.48
C GLY A 182 15.80 -1.06 -6.83
N PRO A 183 16.50 -0.60 -7.89
CA PRO A 183 16.32 0.73 -8.44
C PRO A 183 14.91 0.84 -9.01
N VAL A 184 14.37 2.06 -9.02
CA VAL A 184 13.14 2.37 -9.75
C VAL A 184 13.50 2.59 -11.21
N GLU A 185 12.93 1.76 -12.07
CA GLU A 185 13.13 1.87 -13.52
C GLU A 185 12.35 3.05 -14.12
N GLY A 186 12.81 3.51 -15.29
CA GLY A 186 12.16 4.58 -16.05
C GLY A 186 12.65 5.99 -15.69
N ALA A 187 12.23 6.94 -16.53
CA ALA A 187 12.64 8.35 -16.44
C ALA A 187 11.72 9.15 -15.50
N TRP A 188 11.71 8.80 -14.22
CA TRP A 188 10.97 9.55 -13.20
C TRP A 188 11.59 10.95 -12.96
N SER A 189 10.76 11.89 -12.54
CA SER A 189 11.14 13.29 -12.29
C SER A 189 11.37 13.61 -10.82
N VAL A 190 10.55 13.01 -9.94
CA VAL A 190 10.63 13.12 -8.48
C VAL A 190 10.48 11.73 -7.90
N LEU A 191 11.22 11.43 -6.83
CA LEU A 191 11.11 10.16 -6.10
C LEU A 191 11.05 10.42 -4.61
N ALA A 192 10.10 9.76 -3.93
CA ALA A 192 9.98 9.77 -2.48
C ALA A 192 10.16 8.37 -1.91
N ALA A 193 10.79 8.25 -0.72
CA ALA A 193 10.94 6.97 -0.03
C ALA A 193 11.06 7.17 1.49
N SER A 194 10.97 6.09 2.27
CA SER A 194 10.92 6.13 3.74
C SER A 194 11.82 5.09 4.37
N ALA A 195 12.76 5.51 5.23
CA ALA A 195 13.84 4.67 5.74
C ALA A 195 13.36 3.45 6.55
N HIS A 196 12.29 3.58 7.32
CA HIS A 196 11.76 2.47 8.10
C HIS A 196 11.21 1.30 7.27
N LYS A 197 11.08 1.45 5.95
CA LYS A 197 10.65 0.37 5.04
C LYS A 197 11.81 -0.55 4.62
N TRP A 198 13.06 -0.10 4.74
CA TRP A 198 14.24 -0.92 4.45
C TRP A 198 15.16 -1.15 5.66
N GLY A 199 14.60 -1.07 6.88
CA GLY A 199 15.37 -1.30 8.11
C GLY A 199 16.27 -0.14 8.53
N GLY A 200 16.01 1.06 8.03
CA GLY A 200 16.53 2.30 8.58
C GLY A 200 15.68 2.81 9.75
N PRO A 201 16.17 3.79 10.51
CA PRO A 201 15.40 4.41 11.59
C PRO A 201 14.16 5.13 11.06
N ALA A 202 13.11 5.20 11.88
CA ALA A 202 12.03 6.15 11.68
C ALA A 202 12.55 7.60 11.75
N GLY A 203 11.81 8.55 11.20
CA GLY A 203 12.23 9.95 11.20
C GLY A 203 13.15 10.34 10.05
N VAL A 204 13.32 9.49 9.03
CA VAL A 204 14.08 9.79 7.80
C VAL A 204 13.28 9.38 6.56
N GLY A 205 13.11 10.33 5.66
CA GLY A 205 12.63 10.12 4.30
C GLY A 205 13.64 10.63 3.27
N LEU A 206 13.49 10.20 2.03
CA LEU A 206 14.25 10.68 0.88
C LEU A 206 13.32 11.40 -0.08
N LEU A 207 13.76 12.57 -0.56
CA LEU A 207 13.14 13.28 -1.68
C LEU A 207 14.22 13.56 -2.71
N ALA A 208 14.12 12.91 -3.87
CA ALA A 208 14.96 13.19 -5.03
C ALA A 208 14.16 13.99 -6.05
N VAL A 209 14.72 15.08 -6.54
CA VAL A 209 14.13 15.95 -7.59
C VAL A 209 15.16 16.08 -8.70
N ARG A 210 14.88 15.52 -9.86
CA ARG A 210 15.79 15.55 -11.01
C ARG A 210 16.08 16.99 -11.45
N LYS A 211 17.32 17.22 -11.89
CA LYS A 211 17.71 18.49 -12.48
C LYS A 211 16.82 18.81 -13.69
N GLY A 212 16.34 20.07 -13.75
CA GLY A 212 15.44 20.52 -14.82
C GLY A 212 13.96 20.44 -14.46
N VAL A 213 13.57 19.71 -13.42
CA VAL A 213 12.21 19.74 -12.89
C VAL A 213 11.91 21.12 -12.29
N ARG A 214 10.83 21.75 -12.74
CA ARG A 214 10.37 23.03 -12.13
C ARG A 214 9.79 22.73 -10.77
N PHE A 215 10.54 23.09 -9.74
CA PHE A 215 10.22 22.85 -8.34
C PHE A 215 10.30 24.16 -7.55
N SER A 216 9.28 24.46 -6.76
CA SER A 216 9.25 25.62 -5.85
C SER A 216 8.87 25.12 -4.45
N PRO A 217 9.80 25.09 -3.49
CA PRO A 217 9.47 24.70 -2.12
C PRO A 217 8.33 25.53 -1.56
N GLN A 218 7.47 24.92 -0.76
CA GLN A 218 6.32 25.59 -0.16
C GLN A 218 6.53 25.79 1.35
N GLY A 219 6.07 26.93 1.86
CA GLY A 219 6.24 27.34 3.25
C GLY A 219 7.59 28.03 3.53
N PRO A 220 7.85 28.37 4.81
CA PRO A 220 9.12 28.94 5.23
C PRO A 220 10.25 27.96 4.97
N ALA A 221 11.35 28.43 4.41
CA ALA A 221 12.53 27.65 4.10
C ALA A 221 13.76 28.22 4.81
N ASP A 222 14.74 27.37 5.09
CA ASP A 222 16.10 27.76 5.45
C ASP A 222 17.08 27.25 4.38
N GLU A 223 18.38 27.43 4.60
CA GLU A 223 19.41 27.00 3.65
C GLU A 223 19.66 25.50 3.66
N ARG A 224 19.11 24.77 4.64
CA ARG A 224 19.32 23.32 4.78
C ARG A 224 18.54 22.54 3.74
N GLU A 225 19.10 21.37 3.39
CA GLU A 225 18.48 20.47 2.39
C GLU A 225 18.02 21.21 1.12
N SER A 226 18.83 22.19 0.65
CA SER A 226 18.54 23.01 -0.54
C SER A 226 17.19 23.75 -0.47
N GLY A 227 16.77 24.14 0.73
CA GLY A 227 15.48 24.79 0.98
C GLY A 227 14.24 23.91 0.85
N ARG A 228 14.41 22.58 0.66
CA ARG A 228 13.30 21.64 0.44
C ARG A 228 12.82 20.95 1.72
N SER A 229 13.66 20.93 2.76
CA SER A 229 13.36 20.35 4.05
C SER A 229 14.05 21.17 5.15
N PRO A 230 13.37 22.22 5.66
CA PRO A 230 13.96 23.13 6.64
C PRO A 230 14.11 22.46 8.02
N GLY A 231 15.04 22.98 8.82
CA GLY A 231 15.27 22.55 10.18
C GLY A 231 16.56 21.76 10.37
N PHE A 232 16.91 21.51 11.64
CA PHE A 232 18.11 20.76 11.99
C PHE A 232 17.95 19.29 11.65
N VAL A 233 18.90 18.76 10.87
CA VAL A 233 18.84 17.37 10.39
C VAL A 233 19.16 16.38 11.50
N ASN A 234 18.44 15.27 11.56
CA ASN A 234 18.77 14.14 12.44
C ASN A 234 19.91 13.32 11.81
N LEU A 235 21.13 13.86 11.91
CA LEU A 235 22.30 13.28 11.25
C LEU A 235 22.54 11.80 11.64
N PRO A 236 22.48 11.39 12.93
CA PRO A 236 22.65 9.97 13.28
C PRO A 236 21.65 9.05 12.57
N ALA A 237 20.38 9.44 12.50
CA ALA A 237 19.36 8.66 11.82
C ALA A 237 19.58 8.64 10.29
N ILE A 238 20.02 9.75 9.69
CA ILE A 238 20.34 9.84 8.25
C ILE A 238 21.50 8.90 7.89
N VAL A 239 22.57 8.91 8.66
CA VAL A 239 23.73 8.02 8.44
C VAL A 239 23.31 6.55 8.55
N ALA A 240 22.51 6.21 9.56
CA ALA A 240 21.99 4.86 9.75
C ALA A 240 21.05 4.43 8.61
N ALA A 241 20.18 5.34 8.13
CA ALA A 241 19.28 5.08 7.02
C ALA A 241 20.03 4.82 5.70
N ALA A 242 21.07 5.61 5.41
CA ALA A 242 21.89 5.41 4.22
C ALA A 242 22.73 4.11 4.31
N ALA A 243 23.28 3.81 5.49
CA ALA A 243 24.05 2.59 5.73
C ALA A 243 23.18 1.33 5.55
N SER A 244 21.95 1.34 6.10
CA SER A 244 21.00 0.22 5.92
C SER A 244 20.54 0.07 4.47
N LEU A 245 20.26 1.18 3.78
CA LEU A 245 19.85 1.12 2.37
C LEU A 245 20.93 0.46 1.51
N ARG A 246 22.18 0.84 1.70
CA ARG A 246 23.31 0.22 0.99
C ARG A 246 23.45 -1.27 1.32
N ALA A 247 23.30 -1.65 2.60
CA ALA A 247 23.39 -3.05 3.01
C ALA A 247 22.26 -3.90 2.42
N VAL A 248 21.00 -3.45 2.58
CA VAL A 248 19.81 -4.15 2.06
C VAL A 248 19.88 -4.28 0.53
N ARG A 249 20.36 -3.25 -0.18
CA ARG A 249 20.54 -3.30 -1.63
C ARG A 249 21.60 -4.31 -2.06
N ALA A 250 22.67 -4.48 -1.30
CA ALA A 250 23.69 -5.49 -1.58
C ALA A 250 23.17 -6.94 -1.36
N GLU A 251 22.19 -7.11 -0.50
CA GLU A 251 21.58 -8.40 -0.15
C GLU A 251 20.28 -8.69 -0.96
N ALA A 252 19.75 -7.68 -1.68
CA ALA A 252 18.40 -7.67 -2.23
C ALA A 252 18.08 -8.87 -3.14
N ASP A 253 18.95 -9.20 -4.10
CA ASP A 253 18.68 -10.26 -5.07
C ASP A 253 18.60 -11.64 -4.42
N ALA A 254 19.55 -11.95 -3.51
CA ALA A 254 19.58 -13.23 -2.81
C ALA A 254 18.39 -13.37 -1.86
N GLU A 255 18.08 -12.30 -1.12
CA GLU A 255 16.97 -12.31 -0.17
C GLU A 255 15.61 -12.28 -0.88
N ALA A 256 15.48 -11.56 -1.99
CA ALA A 256 14.27 -11.57 -2.82
C ALA A 256 14.00 -12.98 -3.38
N ALA A 257 15.00 -13.67 -3.90
CA ALA A 257 14.86 -15.04 -4.39
C ALA A 257 14.39 -15.99 -3.27
N ARG A 258 15.00 -15.88 -2.09
CA ARG A 258 14.67 -16.70 -0.91
C ARG A 258 13.25 -16.45 -0.41
N LEU A 259 12.87 -15.18 -0.21
CA LEU A 259 11.55 -14.79 0.28
C LEU A 259 10.44 -15.11 -0.73
N ARG A 260 10.72 -14.97 -2.03
CA ARG A 260 9.77 -15.35 -3.08
C ARG A 260 9.33 -16.82 -2.96
N VAL A 261 10.25 -17.75 -2.65
CA VAL A 261 9.92 -19.16 -2.42
C VAL A 261 8.97 -19.33 -1.22
N LEU A 262 9.19 -18.58 -0.13
CA LEU A 262 8.33 -18.64 1.05
C LEU A 262 6.96 -18.02 0.80
N VAL A 263 6.91 -16.88 0.12
CA VAL A 263 5.66 -16.20 -0.26
C VAL A 263 4.87 -17.04 -1.26
N ASP A 264 5.50 -17.69 -2.23
CA ASP A 264 4.83 -18.61 -3.15
C ASP A 264 4.22 -19.79 -2.41
N ARG A 265 4.90 -20.30 -1.37
CA ARG A 265 4.36 -21.32 -0.48
C ARG A 265 3.11 -20.82 0.24
N LEU A 266 3.16 -19.61 0.82
CA LEU A 266 1.99 -18.99 1.46
C LEU A 266 0.83 -18.87 0.48
N ARG A 267 1.04 -18.26 -0.68
CA ARG A 267 -0.01 -18.06 -1.71
C ARG A 267 -0.70 -19.38 -2.09
N ARG A 268 0.08 -20.41 -2.37
CA ARG A 268 -0.47 -21.72 -2.77
C ARG A 268 -1.14 -22.48 -1.62
N ARG A 269 -0.57 -22.42 -0.41
CA ARG A 269 -1.08 -23.18 0.73
C ARG A 269 -2.30 -22.53 1.36
N VAL A 270 -2.35 -21.24 1.50
CA VAL A 270 -3.52 -20.51 2.00
C VAL A 270 -4.75 -20.85 1.16
N ALA A 271 -4.65 -20.75 -0.17
CA ALA A 271 -5.75 -21.09 -1.09
C ALA A 271 -6.25 -22.56 -0.99
N ARG A 272 -5.43 -23.48 -0.44
CA ARG A 272 -5.81 -24.88 -0.27
C ARG A 272 -6.30 -25.23 1.14
N LEU A 273 -5.80 -24.50 2.14
CA LEU A 273 -6.04 -24.81 3.55
C LEU A 273 -7.26 -24.08 4.12
N VAL A 274 -7.57 -22.92 3.55
CA VAL A 274 -8.68 -22.06 4.00
C VAL A 274 -9.76 -22.08 2.91
N PRO A 275 -10.95 -22.61 3.19
CA PRO A 275 -12.08 -22.49 2.27
C PRO A 275 -12.49 -21.03 2.08
N ASP A 276 -13.06 -20.71 0.92
CA ASP A 276 -13.58 -19.37 0.63
C ASP A 276 -12.56 -18.25 0.93
N VAL A 277 -11.34 -18.41 0.41
CA VAL A 277 -10.26 -17.42 0.50
C VAL A 277 -9.87 -16.94 -0.90
N GLU A 278 -9.64 -15.67 -1.06
CA GLU A 278 -9.06 -15.08 -2.25
C GLU A 278 -7.65 -14.56 -1.96
N VAL A 279 -6.64 -15.03 -2.72
CA VAL A 279 -5.29 -14.47 -2.66
C VAL A 279 -5.19 -13.35 -3.69
N VAL A 280 -5.03 -12.12 -3.21
CA VAL A 280 -5.06 -10.91 -4.04
C VAL A 280 -3.67 -10.45 -4.48
N GLY A 281 -3.64 -9.48 -5.39
CA GLY A 281 -2.42 -8.93 -6.00
C GLY A 281 -1.87 -9.78 -7.14
N ASP A 282 -0.96 -9.20 -7.92
CA ASP A 282 -0.38 -9.84 -9.12
C ASP A 282 0.41 -11.10 -8.73
N PRO A 283 0.18 -12.25 -9.39
CA PRO A 283 0.90 -13.47 -9.08
C PRO A 283 2.40 -13.41 -9.43
N ASP A 284 2.78 -12.61 -10.42
CA ASP A 284 4.13 -12.58 -10.99
C ASP A 284 4.84 -11.25 -10.72
N ARG A 285 4.22 -10.12 -11.08
CA ARG A 285 4.78 -8.77 -10.93
C ARG A 285 4.50 -8.23 -9.54
N ARG A 286 5.23 -8.69 -8.55
CA ARG A 286 5.01 -8.36 -7.14
C ARG A 286 6.31 -8.28 -6.34
N LEU A 287 6.22 -7.59 -5.22
CA LEU A 287 7.27 -7.60 -4.21
C LEU A 287 7.55 -9.02 -3.71
N PRO A 288 8.81 -9.37 -3.41
CA PRO A 288 9.19 -10.74 -3.08
C PRO A 288 8.70 -11.22 -1.71
N HIS A 289 8.44 -10.30 -0.79
CA HIS A 289 8.24 -10.55 0.63
C HIS A 289 6.79 -10.45 1.11
N LEU A 290 5.84 -10.11 0.22
CA LEU A 290 4.48 -9.76 0.60
C LEU A 290 3.44 -10.65 -0.08
N VAL A 291 2.43 -11.05 0.68
CA VAL A 291 1.19 -11.68 0.19
C VAL A 291 0.01 -11.15 0.98
N THR A 292 -1.09 -10.94 0.29
CA THR A 292 -2.36 -10.55 0.88
C THR A 292 -3.45 -11.52 0.45
N PHE A 293 -4.34 -11.84 1.35
CA PHE A 293 -5.51 -12.68 1.09
C PHE A 293 -6.69 -12.21 1.93
N SER A 294 -7.89 -12.42 1.42
CA SER A 294 -9.15 -12.09 2.10
C SER A 294 -9.96 -13.36 2.33
N CYS A 295 -10.44 -13.55 3.55
CA CYS A 295 -11.24 -14.70 3.96
C CYS A 295 -12.71 -14.28 3.99
N LEU A 296 -13.53 -14.92 3.17
CA LEU A 296 -14.97 -14.66 3.14
C LEU A 296 -15.62 -15.07 4.47
N TYR A 297 -16.64 -14.32 4.89
CA TYR A 297 -17.37 -14.54 6.15
C TYR A 297 -16.52 -14.39 7.42
N VAL A 298 -15.55 -13.51 7.40
CA VAL A 298 -14.64 -13.28 8.53
C VAL A 298 -14.56 -11.79 8.81
N ASP A 299 -14.71 -11.43 10.08
CA ASP A 299 -14.37 -10.10 10.56
C ASP A 299 -12.85 -9.94 10.60
N GLY A 300 -12.32 -8.94 9.90
CA GLY A 300 -10.88 -8.72 9.74
C GLY A 300 -10.16 -8.41 11.04
N GLU A 301 -10.76 -7.60 11.92
CA GLU A 301 -10.15 -7.24 13.20
C GLU A 301 -10.09 -8.44 14.15
N ALA A 302 -11.18 -9.22 14.21
CA ALA A 302 -11.22 -10.44 14.99
C ALA A 302 -10.18 -11.45 14.50
N LEU A 303 -9.99 -11.57 13.18
CA LEU A 303 -8.98 -12.45 12.59
C LEU A 303 -7.56 -12.02 12.98
N LEU A 304 -7.22 -10.73 12.86
CA LEU A 304 -5.92 -10.21 13.24
C LEU A 304 -5.64 -10.42 14.74
N HIS A 305 -6.62 -10.19 15.58
CA HIS A 305 -6.50 -10.39 17.03
C HIS A 305 -6.24 -11.87 17.38
N GLU A 306 -6.95 -12.80 16.74
CA GLU A 306 -6.73 -14.23 16.98
C GLU A 306 -5.38 -14.73 16.44
N LEU A 307 -4.90 -14.16 15.32
CA LEU A 307 -3.56 -14.45 14.80
C LEU A 307 -2.46 -13.93 15.74
N ASP A 308 -2.64 -12.75 16.34
CA ASP A 308 -1.73 -12.21 17.35
C ASP A 308 -1.70 -13.12 18.60
N ARG A 309 -2.87 -13.57 19.09
CA ARG A 309 -2.97 -14.55 20.19
C ARG A 309 -2.31 -15.88 19.86
N ALA A 310 -2.34 -16.30 18.58
CA ALA A 310 -1.64 -17.50 18.10
C ALA A 310 -0.12 -17.25 17.91
N GLY A 311 0.37 -16.04 18.15
CA GLY A 311 1.78 -15.70 18.15
C GLY A 311 2.31 -15.15 16.82
N TYR A 312 1.46 -14.62 15.93
CA TYR A 312 1.86 -14.08 14.63
C TYR A 312 1.42 -12.62 14.47
N SER A 313 2.38 -11.71 14.39
CA SER A 313 2.11 -10.30 14.11
C SER A 313 1.93 -10.09 12.60
N VAL A 314 0.70 -9.89 12.18
CA VAL A 314 0.29 -9.59 10.79
C VAL A 314 -0.57 -8.32 10.77
N SER A 315 -0.90 -7.80 9.58
CA SER A 315 -1.71 -6.59 9.42
C SER A 315 -2.85 -6.83 8.42
N SER A 316 -3.93 -6.06 8.53
CA SER A 316 -4.75 -5.76 7.35
C SER A 316 -4.06 -4.62 6.60
N GLY A 317 -3.94 -4.67 5.29
CA GLY A 317 -3.28 -3.59 4.53
C GLY A 317 -3.80 -2.18 4.85
N SER A 318 -5.06 -2.06 5.29
CA SER A 318 -5.78 -0.82 5.61
C SER A 318 -5.46 -0.19 6.98
N SER A 319 -4.54 -0.70 7.75
CA SER A 319 -4.29 -0.30 9.15
C SER A 319 -3.80 1.14 9.38
N CYS A 320 -3.53 1.91 8.33
CA CYS A 320 -3.32 3.37 8.48
C CYS A 320 -4.59 4.13 8.87
N THR A 321 -5.75 3.47 8.91
CA THR A 321 -7.06 4.05 9.24
C THR A 321 -7.81 3.27 10.32
N SER A 322 -7.10 2.58 11.22
CA SER A 322 -7.67 1.75 12.30
C SER A 322 -8.64 2.46 13.26
N SER A 323 -8.81 3.77 13.14
CA SER A 323 -9.84 4.54 13.87
C SER A 323 -11.13 4.76 13.07
N THR A 324 -11.16 4.39 11.79
CA THR A 324 -12.33 4.49 10.92
C THR A 324 -12.61 3.12 10.31
N LEU A 325 -13.83 2.62 10.51
CA LEU A 325 -14.38 1.39 9.91
C LEU A 325 -14.47 1.46 8.38
N THR A 326 -13.48 2.07 7.72
CA THR A 326 -13.49 2.32 6.28
C THR A 326 -12.74 1.21 5.56
N PRO A 327 -13.35 0.55 4.57
CA PRO A 327 -12.70 -0.49 3.77
C PRO A 327 -11.42 0.02 3.09
N SER A 328 -10.47 -0.89 2.82
CA SER A 328 -9.29 -0.55 2.05
C SER A 328 -9.65 0.07 0.70
N HIS A 329 -9.17 1.29 0.44
CA HIS A 329 -9.35 1.95 -0.85
C HIS A 329 -8.68 1.17 -1.98
N VAL A 330 -7.58 0.45 -1.68
CA VAL A 330 -6.86 -0.40 -2.64
C VAL A 330 -7.73 -1.58 -3.07
N LEU A 331 -8.24 -2.37 -2.11
CA LEU A 331 -9.09 -3.53 -2.41
C LEU A 331 -10.39 -3.09 -3.10
N ARG A 332 -10.93 -1.93 -2.70
CA ARG A 332 -12.07 -1.31 -3.36
C ARG A 332 -11.78 -0.95 -4.82
N ALA A 333 -10.65 -0.31 -5.10
CA ALA A 333 -10.25 0.03 -6.47
C ALA A 333 -10.03 -1.22 -7.34
N MET A 334 -9.61 -2.32 -6.74
CA MET A 334 -9.42 -3.63 -7.39
C MET A 334 -10.74 -4.39 -7.62
N GLY A 335 -11.82 -4.03 -6.94
CA GLY A 335 -13.10 -4.76 -7.00
C GLY A 335 -13.03 -6.16 -6.40
N VAL A 336 -12.23 -6.35 -5.35
CA VAL A 336 -12.05 -7.64 -4.64
C VAL A 336 -12.59 -7.54 -3.20
N LEU A 337 -12.76 -8.71 -2.54
CA LEU A 337 -13.26 -8.77 -1.17
C LEU A 337 -12.41 -7.92 -0.23
N SER A 338 -13.04 -6.99 0.50
CA SER A 338 -12.37 -6.05 1.38
C SER A 338 -12.35 -6.49 2.85
N GLU A 339 -13.34 -7.27 3.29
CA GLU A 339 -13.40 -7.84 4.63
C GLU A 339 -12.57 -9.11 4.78
N GLY A 340 -12.22 -9.45 6.03
CA GLY A 340 -11.41 -10.64 6.34
C GLY A 340 -10.01 -10.60 5.74
N ASN A 341 -9.49 -9.40 5.48
CA ASN A 341 -8.21 -9.19 4.82
C ASN A 341 -7.02 -9.39 5.78
N VAL A 342 -6.02 -10.12 5.31
CA VAL A 342 -4.74 -10.32 6.01
C VAL A 342 -3.59 -10.07 5.04
N ARG A 343 -2.69 -9.15 5.41
CA ARG A 343 -1.41 -8.94 4.75
C ARG A 343 -0.31 -9.59 5.57
N VAL A 344 0.42 -10.50 4.98
CA VAL A 344 1.62 -11.13 5.52
C VAL A 344 2.83 -10.57 4.78
N SER A 345 3.75 -9.92 5.48
CA SER A 345 4.98 -9.40 4.90
C SER A 345 6.19 -9.83 5.72
N LEU A 346 7.04 -10.63 5.10
CA LEU A 346 8.14 -11.35 5.72
C LEU A 346 9.39 -10.47 5.84
N PRO A 347 9.96 -10.28 7.04
CA PRO A 347 11.26 -9.63 7.18
C PRO A 347 12.38 -10.50 6.64
N ALA A 348 13.53 -9.87 6.38
CA ALA A 348 14.76 -10.58 6.06
C ALA A 348 15.11 -11.60 7.15
N GLY A 349 15.59 -12.77 6.73
CA GLY A 349 15.94 -13.87 7.64
C GLY A 349 14.75 -14.76 8.06
N THR A 350 13.50 -14.46 7.68
CA THR A 350 12.36 -15.37 7.97
C THR A 350 12.64 -16.79 7.52
N THR A 351 12.35 -17.75 8.38
CA THR A 351 12.62 -19.18 8.14
C THR A 351 11.41 -19.92 7.55
N ALA A 352 11.66 -21.06 6.90
CA ALA A 352 10.59 -21.93 6.42
C ALA A 352 9.76 -22.53 7.58
N ALA A 353 10.35 -22.71 8.75
CA ALA A 353 9.66 -23.20 9.94
C ALA A 353 8.61 -22.21 10.44
N GLU A 354 8.94 -20.91 10.50
CA GLU A 354 8.01 -19.85 10.89
C GLU A 354 6.82 -19.75 9.93
N VAL A 355 7.07 -19.83 8.61
CA VAL A 355 6.02 -19.84 7.60
C VAL A 355 5.14 -21.09 7.69
N ASN A 356 5.72 -22.26 7.94
CA ASN A 356 4.94 -23.48 8.11
C ASN A 356 4.07 -23.42 9.37
N GLY A 357 4.62 -22.95 10.49
CA GLY A 357 3.84 -22.77 11.72
C GLY A 357 2.65 -21.82 11.54
N PHE A 358 2.82 -20.71 10.79
CA PHE A 358 1.71 -19.83 10.42
C PHE A 358 0.62 -20.60 9.63
N LEU A 359 1.03 -21.38 8.63
CA LEU A 359 0.11 -22.16 7.79
C LEU A 359 -0.61 -23.28 8.57
N GLU A 360 -0.02 -23.78 9.65
CA GLU A 360 -0.63 -24.79 10.52
C GLU A 360 -1.74 -24.19 11.40
N VAL A 361 -1.57 -22.98 11.91
CA VAL A 361 -2.56 -22.33 12.79
C VAL A 361 -3.67 -21.63 12.05
N LEU A 362 -3.41 -21.09 10.85
CA LEU A 362 -4.34 -20.24 10.10
C LEU A 362 -5.73 -20.89 9.88
N PRO A 363 -5.88 -22.17 9.45
CA PRO A 363 -7.20 -22.75 9.23
C PRO A 363 -8.05 -22.82 10.50
N GLY A 364 -7.45 -23.18 11.62
CA GLY A 364 -8.14 -23.24 12.92
C GLY A 364 -8.58 -21.85 13.41
N VAL A 365 -7.74 -20.85 13.21
CA VAL A 365 -8.07 -19.46 13.56
C VAL A 365 -9.24 -18.95 12.72
N VAL A 366 -9.20 -19.13 11.40
CA VAL A 366 -10.29 -18.71 10.50
C VAL A 366 -11.59 -19.45 10.84
N ALA A 367 -11.54 -20.76 11.06
CA ALA A 367 -12.71 -21.56 11.44
C ALA A 367 -13.32 -21.05 12.76
N GLY A 368 -12.53 -20.77 13.78
CA GLY A 368 -12.99 -20.23 15.06
C GLY A 368 -13.64 -18.84 14.95
N VAL A 369 -13.15 -17.98 14.06
CA VAL A 369 -13.80 -16.66 13.81
C VAL A 369 -15.15 -16.86 13.11
N ARG A 370 -15.22 -17.73 12.10
CA ARG A 370 -16.47 -18.06 11.39
C ARG A 370 -17.52 -18.68 12.31
N GLU A 371 -17.11 -19.59 13.19
CA GLU A 371 -18.00 -20.23 14.17
C GLU A 371 -18.66 -19.18 15.09
N ARG A 372 -17.89 -18.21 15.59
CA ARG A 372 -18.43 -17.11 16.43
C ARG A 372 -19.43 -16.23 15.66
N LEU A 373 -19.29 -16.09 14.35
CA LEU A 373 -20.23 -15.36 13.49
C LEU A 373 -21.43 -16.25 13.06
N GLY A 374 -21.48 -17.51 13.51
CA GLY A 374 -22.54 -18.45 13.16
C GLY A 374 -22.51 -18.85 11.68
N VAL A 375 -21.34 -18.82 11.05
CA VAL A 375 -21.18 -19.31 9.66
C VAL A 375 -21.13 -20.83 9.71
N PHE A 376 -22.21 -21.45 9.28
CA PHE A 376 -22.31 -22.90 9.09
C PHE A 376 -22.35 -23.20 7.60
N GLU A 377 -21.95 -24.42 7.21
CA GLU A 377 -22.21 -24.87 5.84
C GLU A 377 -23.72 -24.81 5.57
N PRO A 378 -24.13 -24.24 4.42
CA PRO A 378 -25.55 -24.15 4.11
C PRO A 378 -26.17 -25.56 4.04
N GLU A 379 -27.11 -25.85 4.93
CA GLU A 379 -27.97 -27.02 4.77
C GLU A 379 -28.72 -26.94 3.44
N ALA A 380 -28.83 -28.05 2.74
CA ALA A 380 -29.61 -28.13 1.51
C ALA A 380 -31.08 -27.90 1.83
N VAL A 381 -31.53 -26.63 1.76
CA VAL A 381 -32.91 -26.23 1.99
C VAL A 381 -33.64 -26.21 0.66
N ALA A 382 -34.88 -26.78 0.63
CA ALA A 382 -35.75 -26.69 -0.56
C ALA A 382 -36.02 -25.23 -0.89
N PRO A 383 -36.05 -24.82 -2.20
CA PRO A 383 -36.39 -23.47 -2.61
C PRO A 383 -37.78 -23.07 -2.11
N VAL A 384 -37.87 -21.88 -1.50
CA VAL A 384 -39.12 -21.38 -0.90
C VAL A 384 -39.83 -20.37 -1.80
N ALA A 385 -39.04 -19.59 -2.60
CA ALA A 385 -39.59 -18.55 -3.49
C ALA A 385 -38.60 -18.31 -4.66
N ALA A 386 -39.13 -17.77 -5.78
CA ALA A 386 -38.30 -17.36 -6.92
C ALA A 386 -37.53 -16.05 -6.65
N GLU A 387 -38.06 -15.22 -5.76
CA GLU A 387 -37.47 -13.96 -5.31
C GLU A 387 -37.49 -13.91 -3.78
N LEU A 388 -36.41 -13.48 -3.17
CA LEU A 388 -36.26 -13.32 -1.71
C LEU A 388 -35.66 -11.95 -1.42
N GLU A 389 -36.25 -11.22 -0.47
CA GLU A 389 -35.70 -9.97 0.04
C GLU A 389 -35.21 -10.18 1.47
N LEU A 390 -33.99 -9.68 1.76
CA LEU A 390 -33.32 -9.75 3.06
C LEU A 390 -33.17 -8.34 3.60
N ASP A 391 -33.68 -8.12 4.81
CA ASP A 391 -33.40 -6.90 5.56
C ASP A 391 -32.09 -7.06 6.36
N ALA A 392 -31.06 -6.34 5.95
CA ALA A 392 -29.76 -6.28 6.59
C ALA A 392 -29.43 -4.85 7.04
N LEU A 393 -30.45 -3.99 7.23
CA LEU A 393 -30.26 -2.65 7.77
C LEU A 393 -29.70 -2.71 9.19
N GLY A 394 -28.72 -1.84 9.47
CA GLY A 394 -28.01 -1.79 10.76
C GLY A 394 -27.01 -2.90 10.98
N LEU A 395 -26.91 -3.88 10.06
CA LEU A 395 -25.87 -4.90 10.10
C LEU A 395 -24.60 -4.39 9.40
N ARG A 396 -23.43 -4.72 9.98
CA ARG A 396 -22.11 -4.41 9.40
C ARG A 396 -21.52 -5.64 8.74
N CYS A 397 -20.75 -5.44 7.66
CA CYS A 397 -20.00 -6.53 7.07
C CYS A 397 -19.09 -7.19 8.12
N PRO A 398 -18.98 -8.54 8.10
CA PRO A 398 -19.43 -9.43 7.03
C PRO A 398 -20.91 -9.92 7.13
N GLN A 399 -21.74 -9.45 8.10
CA GLN A 399 -23.08 -9.98 8.35
C GLN A 399 -24.04 -9.93 7.14
N PRO A 400 -24.17 -8.83 6.34
CA PRO A 400 -25.01 -8.83 5.15
C PRO A 400 -24.63 -9.92 4.14
N VAL A 401 -23.33 -10.20 4.00
CA VAL A 401 -22.80 -11.24 3.09
C VAL A 401 -23.03 -12.64 3.66
N ILE A 402 -22.97 -12.83 4.98
CA ILE A 402 -23.32 -14.09 5.65
C ILE A 402 -24.81 -14.41 5.42
N GLU A 403 -25.69 -13.46 5.64
CA GLU A 403 -27.14 -13.64 5.41
C GLU A 403 -27.45 -13.94 3.94
N LEU A 404 -26.79 -13.26 3.00
CA LEU A 404 -26.87 -13.58 1.56
C LEU A 404 -26.44 -15.02 1.29
N GLY A 405 -25.32 -15.47 1.86
CA GLY A 405 -24.81 -16.83 1.70
C GLY A 405 -25.78 -17.90 2.21
N ARG A 406 -26.47 -17.62 3.33
CA ARG A 406 -27.51 -18.51 3.89
C ARG A 406 -28.78 -18.53 3.03
N ALA A 407 -29.10 -17.41 2.40
CA ALA A 407 -30.37 -17.22 1.70
C ALA A 407 -30.32 -17.68 0.23
N VAL A 408 -29.18 -17.64 -0.42
CA VAL A 408 -29.06 -17.94 -1.85
C VAL A 408 -29.49 -19.37 -2.18
N GLY A 409 -29.27 -20.33 -1.27
CA GLY A 409 -29.75 -21.71 -1.42
C GLY A 409 -31.27 -21.86 -1.36
N ARG A 410 -32.00 -20.85 -0.84
CA ARG A 410 -33.47 -20.87 -0.65
C ARG A 410 -34.23 -20.38 -1.88
N VAL A 411 -33.57 -19.87 -2.91
CA VAL A 411 -34.17 -19.57 -4.21
C VAL A 411 -33.76 -20.64 -5.23
N PRO A 412 -34.60 -20.93 -6.25
CA PRO A 412 -34.24 -21.87 -7.31
C PRO A 412 -33.07 -21.29 -8.16
N VAL A 413 -32.43 -22.14 -8.94
CA VAL A 413 -31.47 -21.71 -9.97
C VAL A 413 -32.19 -20.73 -10.92
N GLY A 414 -31.61 -19.57 -11.16
CA GLY A 414 -32.21 -18.45 -11.90
C GLY A 414 -33.01 -17.48 -11.02
N GLY A 415 -33.35 -17.85 -9.78
CA GLY A 415 -34.01 -16.98 -8.82
C GLY A 415 -33.09 -15.88 -8.26
N THR A 416 -33.68 -14.90 -7.60
CA THR A 416 -32.97 -13.71 -7.10
C THR A 416 -33.09 -13.55 -5.60
N VAL A 417 -31.99 -13.07 -4.98
CA VAL A 417 -31.96 -12.59 -3.60
C VAL A 417 -31.58 -11.11 -3.63
N THR A 418 -32.39 -10.29 -2.98
CA THR A 418 -32.14 -8.84 -2.83
C THR A 418 -31.80 -8.55 -1.38
N VAL A 419 -30.62 -8.01 -1.12
CA VAL A 419 -30.16 -7.62 0.23
C VAL A 419 -30.31 -6.11 0.36
N LEU A 420 -31.08 -5.65 1.34
CA LEU A 420 -31.20 -4.24 1.70
C LEU A 420 -30.19 -3.94 2.82
N SER A 421 -29.20 -3.07 2.55
CA SER A 421 -28.17 -2.72 3.52
C SER A 421 -27.86 -1.23 3.47
N ASP A 422 -27.52 -0.66 4.65
CA ASP A 422 -27.01 0.70 4.85
C ASP A 422 -25.48 0.71 5.09
N ASP A 423 -24.82 -0.44 5.00
CA ASP A 423 -23.37 -0.56 5.11
C ASP A 423 -22.70 -0.31 3.75
N GLU A 424 -21.81 0.69 3.69
CA GLU A 424 -21.04 1.01 2.47
C GLU A 424 -20.15 -0.14 2.00
N VAL A 425 -19.69 -1.00 2.93
CA VAL A 425 -18.86 -2.18 2.63
C VAL A 425 -19.63 -3.21 1.80
N ALA A 426 -20.95 -3.35 2.03
CA ALA A 426 -21.82 -4.28 1.30
C ALA A 426 -21.80 -4.02 -0.22
N ARG A 427 -21.64 -2.76 -0.64
CA ARG A 427 -21.53 -2.37 -2.06
C ARG A 427 -20.33 -3.02 -2.76
N LEU A 428 -19.28 -3.34 -2.01
CA LEU A 428 -18.05 -3.95 -2.51
C LEU A 428 -18.09 -5.46 -2.35
N ASP A 429 -18.46 -5.90 -1.17
CA ASP A 429 -18.33 -7.31 -0.78
C ASP A 429 -19.42 -8.19 -1.40
N ILE A 430 -20.62 -7.67 -1.68
CA ILE A 430 -21.67 -8.44 -2.37
C ILE A 430 -21.28 -8.79 -3.81
N PRO A 431 -20.80 -7.86 -4.66
CA PRO A 431 -20.27 -8.20 -5.98
C PRO A 431 -19.04 -9.14 -5.92
N ALA A 432 -18.11 -8.91 -4.98
CA ALA A 432 -16.96 -9.79 -4.78
C ALA A 432 -17.38 -11.20 -4.37
N TRP A 433 -18.34 -11.31 -3.45
CA TRP A 433 -18.94 -12.59 -3.06
C TRP A 433 -19.58 -13.32 -4.26
N CYS A 434 -20.32 -12.59 -5.12
CA CYS A 434 -20.89 -13.17 -6.32
C CYS A 434 -19.82 -13.78 -7.23
N ALA A 435 -18.73 -13.04 -7.45
CA ALA A 435 -17.59 -13.51 -8.25
C ALA A 435 -16.92 -14.76 -7.65
N MET A 436 -16.72 -14.77 -6.32
CA MET A 436 -16.10 -15.90 -5.60
C MET A 436 -16.99 -17.15 -5.59
N ARG A 437 -18.30 -16.96 -5.45
CA ARG A 437 -19.28 -18.06 -5.33
C ARG A 437 -19.93 -18.42 -6.67
N GLY A 438 -19.56 -17.80 -7.77
CA GLY A 438 -20.07 -18.13 -9.11
C GLY A 438 -21.52 -17.74 -9.33
N HIS A 439 -22.02 -16.70 -8.68
CA HIS A 439 -23.36 -16.13 -8.85
C HIS A 439 -23.30 -14.83 -9.67
N ALA A 440 -24.45 -14.37 -10.18
CA ALA A 440 -24.50 -13.13 -10.94
C ALA A 440 -24.92 -11.97 -10.04
N TYR A 441 -24.10 -10.93 -9.97
CA TYR A 441 -24.52 -9.63 -9.46
C TYR A 441 -25.38 -8.92 -10.51
N VAL A 442 -26.64 -8.67 -10.20
CA VAL A 442 -27.60 -8.07 -11.13
C VAL A 442 -27.53 -6.54 -11.10
N GLY A 443 -27.31 -5.96 -9.92
CA GLY A 443 -27.18 -4.52 -9.76
C GLY A 443 -27.64 -4.03 -8.39
N GLU A 444 -27.60 -2.71 -8.23
CA GLU A 444 -28.03 -2.01 -7.03
C GLU A 444 -29.10 -0.97 -7.32
N ALA A 445 -29.97 -0.71 -6.35
CA ALA A 445 -31.00 0.32 -6.41
C ALA A 445 -31.10 1.07 -5.07
N PRO A 446 -31.11 2.42 -5.08
CA PRO A 446 -31.29 3.19 -3.85
C PRO A 446 -32.67 2.95 -3.26
N ARG A 447 -32.77 2.88 -1.93
CA ARG A 447 -33.99 2.76 -1.14
C ARG A 447 -34.00 3.86 -0.05
N PRO A 448 -35.16 4.19 0.56
CA PRO A 448 -35.22 5.23 1.58
C PRO A 448 -34.29 4.99 2.80
N ALA A 449 -34.05 3.72 3.14
CA ALA A 449 -33.25 3.35 4.31
C ALA A 449 -31.91 2.67 3.96
N GLY A 450 -31.43 2.77 2.72
CA GLY A 450 -30.17 2.14 2.31
C GLY A 450 -30.13 1.82 0.82
N THR A 451 -29.39 0.79 0.46
CA THR A 451 -29.24 0.30 -0.93
C THR A 451 -29.66 -1.16 -1.02
N ALA A 452 -30.45 -1.49 -2.03
CA ALA A 452 -30.85 -2.86 -2.35
C ALA A 452 -29.88 -3.45 -3.37
N TYR A 453 -29.23 -4.56 -3.04
CA TYR A 453 -28.28 -5.29 -3.88
C TYR A 453 -28.93 -6.58 -4.35
N THR A 454 -29.06 -6.77 -5.66
CA THR A 454 -29.73 -7.95 -6.22
C THR A 454 -28.73 -8.94 -6.80
N VAL A 455 -28.84 -10.18 -6.36
CA VAL A 455 -28.02 -11.32 -6.75
C VAL A 455 -28.88 -12.40 -7.37
N ARG A 456 -28.44 -12.98 -8.49
CA ARG A 456 -29.09 -14.12 -9.14
C ARG A 456 -28.31 -15.40 -8.91
N ARG A 457 -29.00 -16.43 -8.41
CA ARG A 457 -28.43 -17.79 -8.25
C ARG A 457 -28.17 -18.42 -9.61
N LEU A 458 -26.96 -18.96 -9.86
CA LEU A 458 -26.59 -19.60 -11.12
C LEU A 458 -26.47 -21.15 -11.00
N HIS A 459 -26.26 -21.68 -9.79
CA HIS A 459 -26.12 -23.13 -9.54
C HIS A 459 -26.62 -23.53 -8.16
#